data_885c14b5b0bf491aa7bc2bb0e14951a7
#
_entry.id   885c14b5b0bf491aa7bc2bb0e14951a7
#
_cell.length_a   1.000
_cell.length_b   1.000
_cell.length_c   1.000
_cell.angle_alpha   90.00
_cell.angle_beta   90.00
_cell.angle_gamma   90.00
#
_symmetry.space_group_name_H-M   'P 1'
#
loop_
_entity.id
_entity.type
_entity.pdbx_description
1 polymer ?
#
loop_
_entity_poly.entity_id
_entity_poly.type
_entity_poly.pdbx_seq_one_letter_code
_entity_poly.pdbx_strand_id
1 'polypeptide(L)'
;MLDLDVIIHQDLKYFFELPMDKPYIVRGWWNDTITVKSNFAKHKSTPINSSVIRWDRGQLETIVQKINKNAEVIFFTYPSIDNYFNHHWYNCWDEDKGFFKGFPKGDIYSWYKGNIFPEDMEKRKIREDHKICLFNNSAETNDVEELKSLWNI
;
A
#
# COMPACT_ATOMS: atom_id res chain seq x y z
N MET A 1 9.59 3.56 3.71
CA MET A 1 8.99 2.80 4.83
C MET A 1 8.48 1.50 4.26
N LEU A 2 8.75 0.42 4.93
CA LEU A 2 8.22 -0.92 4.67
C LEU A 2 7.67 -1.44 5.98
N ASP A 3 6.49 -2.06 5.94
CA ASP A 3 5.95 -2.80 7.07
C ASP A 3 6.73 -4.10 7.29
N LEU A 4 6.52 -4.75 8.44
CA LEU A 4 7.21 -6.00 8.79
C LEU A 4 6.68 -7.21 8.02
N ASP A 5 5.50 -7.11 7.46
CA ASP A 5 4.80 -8.17 6.72
C ASP A 5 4.92 -8.02 5.21
N VAL A 6 6.08 -7.61 4.72
CA VAL A 6 6.40 -7.53 3.29
C VAL A 6 7.60 -8.41 2.95
N ILE A 7 7.59 -8.98 1.75
CA ILE A 7 8.75 -9.69 1.18
C ILE A 7 9.25 -8.94 -0.04
N ILE A 8 10.56 -8.75 -0.09
CA ILE A 8 11.25 -8.11 -1.20
C ILE A 8 11.82 -9.21 -2.10
N HIS A 9 11.37 -9.25 -3.36
CA HIS A 9 11.84 -10.24 -4.34
C HIS A 9 12.98 -9.72 -5.20
N GLN A 10 13.04 -8.41 -5.43
CA GLN A 10 13.97 -7.78 -6.35
C GLN A 10 14.61 -6.53 -5.75
N ASP A 11 15.68 -6.06 -6.38
CA ASP A 11 16.36 -4.81 -6.01
C ASP A 11 15.37 -3.63 -6.02
N LEU A 12 15.35 -2.89 -4.92
CA LEU A 12 14.50 -1.71 -4.73
C LEU A 12 15.09 -0.43 -5.31
N LYS A 13 16.26 -0.48 -5.95
CA LYS A 13 16.92 0.71 -6.52
C LYS A 13 15.99 1.48 -7.45
N TYR A 14 15.23 0.77 -8.26
CA TYR A 14 14.23 1.34 -9.14
C TYR A 14 13.24 2.29 -8.43
N PHE A 15 12.80 1.98 -7.21
CA PHE A 15 11.89 2.86 -6.47
C PHE A 15 12.53 4.20 -6.10
N PHE A 16 13.87 4.25 -5.97
CA PHE A 16 14.59 5.50 -5.72
C PHE A 16 14.80 6.31 -7.01
N GLU A 17 14.65 5.70 -8.16
CA GLU A 17 14.74 6.35 -9.48
C GLU A 17 13.40 6.92 -9.94
N LEU A 18 12.29 6.59 -9.28
CA LEU A 18 10.99 7.19 -9.57
C LEU A 18 11.02 8.71 -9.33
N PRO A 19 10.26 9.51 -10.10
CA PRO A 19 10.16 10.95 -9.89
C PRO A 19 9.89 11.34 -8.44
N MET A 20 10.56 12.39 -7.95
CA MET A 20 10.51 12.84 -6.54
C MET A 20 9.53 13.99 -6.32
N ASP A 21 8.66 14.26 -7.26
CA ASP A 21 7.67 15.33 -7.18
C ASP A 21 6.58 15.10 -6.12
N LYS A 22 6.26 13.84 -5.83
CA LYS A 22 5.28 13.43 -4.82
C LYS A 22 5.72 12.16 -4.09
N PRO A 23 5.23 11.94 -2.85
CA PRO A 23 5.39 10.65 -2.20
C PRO A 23 4.57 9.56 -2.89
N TYR A 24 5.08 8.33 -2.85
CA TYR A 24 4.42 7.16 -3.41
C TYR A 24 3.83 6.28 -2.31
N ILE A 25 2.67 5.70 -2.60
CA ILE A 25 1.98 4.73 -1.75
C ILE A 25 1.54 3.53 -2.58
N VAL A 26 1.34 2.38 -1.95
CA VAL A 26 0.81 1.22 -2.67
C VAL A 26 -0.60 1.51 -3.15
N ARG A 27 -0.83 1.33 -4.44
CA ARG A 27 -2.16 1.27 -5.00
C ARG A 27 -2.69 -0.14 -4.86
N GLY A 28 -3.79 -0.27 -4.10
CA GLY A 28 -4.45 -1.55 -3.89
C GLY A 28 -5.25 -1.99 -5.11
N TRP A 29 -4.55 -2.45 -6.14
CA TRP A 29 -5.15 -2.93 -7.39
C TRP A 29 -6.21 -4.02 -7.20
N TRP A 30 -6.14 -4.72 -6.08
CA TRP A 30 -7.05 -5.78 -5.67
C TRP A 30 -8.37 -5.28 -5.05
N ASN A 31 -8.54 -3.97 -4.87
CA ASN A 31 -9.76 -3.37 -4.34
C ASN A 31 -10.53 -2.65 -5.44
N ASP A 32 -11.85 -2.84 -5.45
CA ASP A 32 -12.73 -2.06 -6.31
C ASP A 32 -12.80 -0.61 -5.81
N THR A 33 -12.28 0.28 -6.63
CA THR A 33 -12.19 1.70 -6.32
C THR A 33 -13.56 2.37 -6.19
N ILE A 34 -14.56 1.90 -6.95
CA ILE A 34 -15.90 2.51 -6.98
C ILE A 34 -16.65 2.21 -5.69
N THR A 35 -16.63 0.96 -5.27
CA THR A 35 -17.31 0.53 -4.04
C THR A 35 -16.72 1.17 -2.80
N VAL A 36 -15.41 1.39 -2.78
CA VAL A 36 -14.70 1.99 -1.63
C VAL A 36 -15.05 3.46 -1.43
N LYS A 37 -15.38 4.20 -2.50
CA LYS A 37 -15.67 5.64 -2.40
C LYS A 37 -16.98 6.02 -1.74
N SER A 38 -17.97 5.15 -1.73
CA SER A 38 -19.31 5.51 -1.27
C SER A 38 -19.44 5.71 0.25
N ASN A 39 -18.44 5.25 1.05
CA ASN A 39 -18.49 5.30 2.53
C ASN A 39 -17.12 5.32 3.18
N PHE A 40 -16.33 6.34 2.97
CA PHE A 40 -14.92 6.42 3.36
C PHE A 40 -14.59 6.01 4.79
N ALA A 41 -15.28 6.56 5.77
CA ALA A 41 -14.99 6.33 7.17
C ALA A 41 -15.44 4.95 7.68
N LYS A 42 -16.35 4.28 6.97
CA LYS A 42 -16.93 3.00 7.41
C LYS A 42 -16.37 1.77 6.71
N HIS A 43 -15.75 1.95 5.54
CA HIS A 43 -15.16 0.84 4.80
C HIS A 43 -13.80 0.45 5.34
N LYS A 44 -13.63 -0.84 5.63
CA LYS A 44 -12.34 -1.42 5.99
C LYS A 44 -11.38 -1.58 4.79
N SER A 45 -11.91 -1.58 3.57
CA SER A 45 -11.11 -1.67 2.35
C SER A 45 -10.88 -0.30 1.74
N THR A 46 -9.66 -0.04 1.31
CA THR A 46 -9.27 1.19 0.61
C THR A 46 -8.57 0.87 -0.70
N PRO A 47 -8.57 1.78 -1.69
CA PRO A 47 -7.82 1.60 -2.93
C PRO A 47 -6.32 1.80 -2.76
N ILE A 48 -5.85 2.04 -1.54
CA ILE A 48 -4.43 2.18 -1.19
C ILE A 48 -4.09 1.35 0.02
N ASN A 49 -2.79 1.13 0.21
CA ASN A 49 -2.26 0.45 1.38
C ASN A 49 -0.93 1.12 1.78
N SER A 50 -0.75 1.39 3.07
CA SER A 50 0.40 2.10 3.61
C SER A 50 1.60 1.20 3.94
N SER A 51 1.55 -0.10 3.64
CA SER A 51 2.64 -1.03 3.93
C SER A 51 3.95 -0.69 3.22
N VAL A 52 3.87 -0.01 2.09
CA VAL A 52 5.05 0.55 1.41
C VAL A 52 4.79 2.01 1.08
N ILE A 53 5.61 2.89 1.63
CA ILE A 53 5.58 4.31 1.31
C ILE A 53 7.01 4.76 0.98
N ARG A 54 7.16 5.50 -0.13
CA ARG A 54 8.38 6.19 -0.49
C ARG A 54 8.13 7.69 -0.50
N TRP A 55 9.02 8.46 0.13
CA TRP A 55 8.96 9.94 0.14
C TRP A 55 10.36 10.54 0.15
N ASP A 56 10.46 11.79 -0.19
CA ASP A 56 11.65 12.59 -0.01
C ASP A 56 11.53 13.46 1.26
N ARG A 57 12.66 13.98 1.71
CA ARG A 57 12.75 14.81 2.91
C ARG A 57 11.73 15.96 2.87
N GLY A 58 10.97 16.06 3.94
CA GLY A 58 9.97 17.12 4.13
C GLY A 58 8.59 16.83 3.53
N GLN A 59 8.47 15.93 2.58
CA GLN A 59 7.18 15.68 1.89
C GLN A 59 6.05 15.25 2.82
N LEU A 60 6.33 14.47 3.87
CA LEU A 60 5.30 14.00 4.81
C LEU A 60 5.07 14.91 6.02
N GLU A 61 5.79 16.01 6.17
CA GLU A 61 5.72 16.86 7.37
C GLU A 61 4.30 17.33 7.68
N THR A 62 3.56 17.77 6.67
CA THR A 62 2.17 18.23 6.85
C THR A 62 1.25 17.11 7.35
N ILE A 63 1.43 15.90 6.86
CA ILE A 63 0.65 14.73 7.31
C ILE A 63 1.00 14.40 8.74
N VAL A 64 2.28 14.30 9.06
CA VAL A 64 2.78 13.98 10.41
C VAL A 64 2.28 15.02 11.43
N GLN A 65 2.35 16.31 11.12
CA GLN A 65 1.84 17.37 11.97
C GLN A 65 0.33 17.24 12.22
N LYS A 66 -0.45 16.94 11.16
CA LYS A 66 -1.91 16.76 11.30
C LYS A 66 -2.26 15.52 12.11
N ILE A 67 -1.55 14.41 11.91
CA ILE A 67 -1.75 13.20 12.70
C ILE A 67 -1.41 13.48 14.17
N ASN A 68 -0.26 14.05 14.46
CA ASN A 68 0.18 14.34 15.83
C ASN A 68 -0.80 15.26 16.56
N LYS A 69 -1.34 16.27 15.86
CA LYS A 69 -2.30 17.22 16.44
C LYS A 69 -3.67 16.60 16.72
N ASN A 70 -4.10 15.60 15.95
CA ASN A 70 -5.46 15.09 15.94
C ASN A 70 -5.52 13.56 16.06
N ALA A 71 -4.50 12.92 16.60
CA ALA A 71 -4.37 11.46 16.63
C ALA A 71 -5.61 10.76 17.18
N GLU A 72 -6.13 11.19 18.33
CA GLU A 72 -7.32 10.59 18.95
C GLU A 72 -8.54 10.65 18.04
N VAL A 73 -8.79 11.81 17.42
CA VAL A 73 -9.92 12.00 16.52
C VAL A 73 -9.77 11.14 15.25
N ILE A 74 -8.56 11.08 14.69
CA ILE A 74 -8.28 10.30 13.48
C ILE A 74 -8.51 8.82 13.76
N PHE A 75 -7.93 8.27 14.83
CA PHE A 75 -8.06 6.86 15.16
C PHE A 75 -9.44 6.47 15.70
N PHE A 76 -10.19 7.42 16.23
CA PHE A 76 -11.61 7.21 16.55
C PHE A 76 -12.50 7.19 15.30
N THR A 77 -12.18 8.03 14.31
CA THR A 77 -13.02 8.24 13.11
C THR A 77 -12.76 7.21 12.02
N TYR A 78 -11.50 6.83 11.83
CA TYR A 78 -11.06 5.97 10.72
C TYR A 78 -10.69 4.58 11.21
N PRO A 79 -11.16 3.51 10.52
CA PRO A 79 -10.81 2.13 10.89
C PRO A 79 -9.31 1.80 10.78
N SER A 80 -8.60 2.54 9.92
CA SER A 80 -7.16 2.41 9.73
C SER A 80 -6.56 3.71 9.21
N ILE A 81 -5.23 3.80 9.24
CA ILE A 81 -4.48 4.91 8.66
C ILE A 81 -4.69 4.98 7.13
N ASP A 82 -4.86 3.83 6.47
CA ASP A 82 -5.16 3.77 5.04
C ASP A 82 -6.47 4.49 4.70
N ASN A 83 -7.50 4.31 5.53
CA ASN A 83 -8.77 5.02 5.36
C ASN A 83 -8.60 6.54 5.49
N TYR A 84 -7.81 6.99 6.46
CA TYR A 84 -7.49 8.41 6.63
C TYR A 84 -6.72 8.97 5.42
N PHE A 85 -5.69 8.25 4.96
CA PHE A 85 -4.92 8.66 3.79
C PHE A 85 -5.76 8.68 2.52
N ASN A 86 -6.61 7.67 2.31
CA ASN A 86 -7.50 7.65 1.18
C ASN A 86 -8.49 8.83 1.17
N HIS A 87 -9.02 9.18 2.33
CA HIS A 87 -10.01 10.26 2.43
C HIS A 87 -9.39 11.64 2.20
N HIS A 88 -8.23 11.92 2.76
CA HIS A 88 -7.67 13.26 2.82
C HIS A 88 -6.51 13.52 1.86
N TRP A 89 -5.79 12.47 1.44
CA TRP A 89 -4.49 12.63 0.83
C TRP A 89 -4.35 11.93 -0.51
N TYR A 90 -5.23 11.00 -0.84
CA TYR A 90 -5.18 10.26 -2.08
C TYR A 90 -6.38 10.58 -2.98
N ASN A 91 -6.12 10.82 -4.26
CA ASN A 91 -7.15 10.99 -5.26
C ASN A 91 -7.00 9.91 -6.34
N CYS A 92 -7.79 8.84 -6.22
CA CYS A 92 -7.73 7.71 -7.13
C CYS A 92 -8.25 7.98 -8.54
N TRP A 93 -8.95 9.10 -8.76
CA TRP A 93 -9.40 9.51 -10.08
C TRP A 93 -8.40 10.35 -10.84
N ASP A 94 -7.58 11.10 -10.11
CA ASP A 94 -6.59 12.01 -10.66
C ASP A 94 -5.44 12.13 -9.65
N GLU A 95 -4.46 11.23 -9.78
CA GLU A 95 -3.31 11.20 -8.86
C GLU A 95 -2.45 12.47 -8.96
N ASP A 96 -2.54 13.21 -10.07
CA ASP A 96 -1.84 14.48 -10.21
C ASP A 96 -2.43 15.56 -9.28
N LYS A 97 -3.70 15.46 -8.92
CA LYS A 97 -4.34 16.31 -7.92
C LYS A 97 -4.25 15.76 -6.49
N GLY A 98 -3.90 14.48 -6.31
CA GLY A 98 -3.67 13.88 -5.00
C GLY A 98 -2.34 14.26 -4.41
N PHE A 99 -2.19 14.06 -3.11
CA PHE A 99 -0.91 14.20 -2.40
C PHE A 99 0.02 13.03 -2.73
N PHE A 100 -0.51 11.80 -2.72
CA PHE A 100 0.24 10.60 -3.06
C PHE A 100 0.06 10.21 -4.53
N LYS A 101 1.10 9.65 -5.11
CA LYS A 101 1.05 8.83 -6.33
C LYS A 101 1.02 7.35 -5.98
N GLY A 102 0.35 6.54 -6.79
CA GLY A 102 0.47 5.09 -6.71
C GLY A 102 1.79 4.60 -7.27
N PHE A 103 2.38 3.56 -6.67
CA PHE A 103 3.48 2.86 -7.32
C PHE A 103 3.03 2.31 -8.68
N PRO A 104 3.95 2.15 -9.65
CA PRO A 104 3.64 1.57 -10.94
C PRO A 104 2.97 0.20 -10.80
N LYS A 105 2.04 -0.03 -11.73
CA LYS A 105 1.29 -1.28 -11.81
C LYS A 105 2.23 -2.45 -12.11
N GLY A 106 2.08 -3.56 -11.38
CA GLY A 106 2.89 -4.76 -11.55
C GLY A 106 4.15 -4.83 -10.69
N ASP A 107 4.48 -3.77 -9.93
CA ASP A 107 5.64 -3.80 -9.04
C ASP A 107 5.34 -4.43 -7.69
N ILE A 108 4.11 -4.30 -7.20
CA ILE A 108 3.69 -4.73 -5.86
C ILE A 108 2.40 -5.53 -5.97
N TYR A 109 2.34 -6.68 -5.31
CA TYR A 109 1.15 -7.52 -5.27
C TYR A 109 0.78 -7.93 -3.84
N SER A 110 -0.45 -8.41 -3.67
CA SER A 110 -0.94 -8.92 -2.41
C SER A 110 -0.97 -10.45 -2.44
N TRP A 111 -0.41 -11.10 -1.43
CA TRP A 111 -0.48 -12.54 -1.26
C TRP A 111 -1.92 -13.07 -1.27
N TYR A 112 -2.81 -12.41 -0.52
CA TYR A 112 -4.20 -12.86 -0.39
C TYR A 112 -5.12 -12.41 -1.50
N LYS A 113 -4.83 -11.29 -2.10
CA LYS A 113 -5.71 -10.66 -3.09
C LYS A 113 -5.24 -10.88 -4.52
N GLY A 114 -3.97 -11.21 -4.70
CA GLY A 114 -3.34 -11.28 -6.01
C GLY A 114 -3.26 -9.90 -6.66
N ASN A 115 -3.26 -9.90 -7.96
CA ASN A 115 -3.45 -8.69 -8.78
C ASN A 115 -4.87 -8.67 -9.33
N ILE A 116 -5.41 -7.46 -9.54
CA ILE A 116 -6.76 -7.28 -10.10
C ILE A 116 -6.80 -7.40 -11.63
N PHE A 117 -5.75 -7.90 -12.25
CA PHE A 117 -5.73 -8.10 -13.70
C PHE A 117 -6.44 -9.40 -14.05
N PRO A 118 -7.31 -9.42 -15.06
CA PRO A 118 -8.00 -10.63 -15.48
C PRO A 118 -7.05 -11.81 -15.75
N GLU A 119 -5.86 -11.50 -16.24
CA GLU A 119 -4.80 -12.46 -16.55
C GLU A 119 -4.01 -12.93 -15.32
N ASP A 120 -4.20 -12.30 -14.16
CA ASP A 120 -3.37 -12.55 -12.97
C ASP A 120 -4.13 -12.35 -11.66
N MET A 121 -5.28 -13.01 -11.54
CA MET A 121 -6.11 -13.00 -10.33
C MET A 121 -5.74 -14.12 -9.34
N GLU A 122 -4.72 -14.91 -9.65
CA GLU A 122 -4.33 -16.03 -8.79
C GLU A 122 -3.82 -15.52 -7.45
N LYS A 123 -4.42 -16.06 -6.38
CA LYS A 123 -4.09 -15.72 -4.99
C LYS A 123 -3.08 -16.73 -4.44
N ARG A 124 -2.36 -16.32 -3.38
CA ARG A 124 -1.43 -17.18 -2.65
C ARG A 124 -0.36 -17.80 -3.55
N LYS A 125 0.14 -17.01 -4.48
CA LYS A 125 1.21 -17.40 -5.38
C LYS A 125 2.38 -16.44 -5.24
N ILE A 126 3.57 -16.99 -5.19
CA ILE A 126 4.80 -16.20 -5.26
C ILE A 126 4.98 -15.66 -6.68
N ARG A 127 5.29 -14.39 -6.78
CA ARG A 127 5.48 -13.68 -8.04
C ARG A 127 6.87 -13.03 -8.05
N GLU A 128 7.85 -13.82 -8.38
CA GLU A 128 9.25 -13.35 -8.40
C GLU A 128 9.54 -12.29 -9.48
N ASP A 129 8.63 -12.16 -10.45
CA ASP A 129 8.65 -11.09 -11.47
C ASP A 129 8.22 -9.72 -10.90
N HIS A 130 7.59 -9.69 -9.71
CA HIS A 130 7.26 -8.49 -8.98
C HIS A 130 8.36 -8.13 -7.99
N LYS A 131 8.38 -6.88 -7.53
CA LYS A 131 9.41 -6.41 -6.60
C LYS A 131 9.09 -6.68 -5.15
N ILE A 132 7.81 -6.53 -4.78
CA ILE A 132 7.36 -6.65 -3.39
C ILE A 132 6.07 -7.46 -3.30
N CYS A 133 6.02 -8.38 -2.34
CA CYS A 133 4.80 -9.06 -1.88
C CYS A 133 4.31 -8.46 -0.56
N LEU A 134 3.02 -8.17 -0.47
CA LEU A 134 2.35 -7.72 0.75
C LEU A 134 1.52 -8.84 1.37
N PHE A 135 1.66 -9.03 2.69
CA PHE A 135 0.86 -9.96 3.49
C PHE A 135 -0.26 -9.23 4.24
N ASN A 136 -1.10 -8.54 3.53
CA ASN A 136 -2.25 -7.88 4.12
C ASN A 136 -3.35 -8.90 4.50
N ASN A 137 -4.19 -8.57 5.50
CA ASN A 137 -5.26 -9.37 6.11
C ASN A 137 -4.80 -10.50 7.05
N SER A 138 -3.91 -10.19 7.97
CA SER A 138 -3.60 -11.03 9.15
C SER A 138 -2.89 -12.35 8.89
N ALA A 139 -2.26 -12.55 7.74
CA ALA A 139 -1.33 -13.65 7.63
C ALA A 139 0.05 -13.19 8.00
N GLU A 140 0.68 -13.99 8.76
CA GLU A 140 2.09 -13.86 9.04
C GLU A 140 2.88 -14.53 7.92
N THR A 141 3.97 -13.92 7.52
CA THR A 141 4.90 -14.50 6.54
C THR A 141 5.39 -15.90 6.98
N ASN A 142 5.42 -16.14 8.28
CA ASN A 142 5.83 -17.39 8.89
C ASN A 142 4.86 -18.55 8.63
N ASP A 143 3.61 -18.26 8.28
CA ASP A 143 2.59 -19.29 8.02
C ASP A 143 2.70 -19.90 6.63
N VAL A 144 3.59 -19.36 5.78
CA VAL A 144 3.76 -19.83 4.41
C VAL A 144 5.09 -20.58 4.30
N GLU A 145 5.03 -21.90 4.20
CA GLU A 145 6.21 -22.77 4.18
C GLU A 145 7.19 -22.44 3.05
N GLU A 146 6.65 -22.11 1.87
CA GLU A 146 7.45 -21.70 0.70
C GLU A 146 8.26 -20.42 0.96
N LEU A 147 7.80 -19.57 1.87
CA LEU A 147 8.45 -18.31 2.22
C LEU A 147 9.49 -18.46 3.32
N LYS A 148 9.40 -19.52 4.14
CA LYS A 148 10.41 -19.80 5.19
C LYS A 148 11.80 -19.95 4.60
N SER A 149 11.92 -20.53 3.41
CA SER A 149 13.18 -20.68 2.71
C SER A 149 13.81 -19.35 2.29
N LEU A 150 13.00 -18.31 2.09
CA LEU A 150 13.47 -16.97 1.75
C LEU A 150 14.02 -16.20 2.97
N TRP A 151 13.65 -16.62 4.19
CA TRP A 151 14.09 -16.00 5.44
C TRP A 151 15.29 -16.71 6.08
N ASN A 152 15.64 -17.91 5.64
CA ASN A 152 16.79 -18.67 6.14
C ASN A 152 18.05 -18.30 5.37
N ILE A 153 18.38 -17.01 5.36
CA ILE A 153 19.69 -16.53 4.90
C ILE A 153 20.66 -16.47 6.06
#